data_859e938d9decf9827552e5efd10fb869
#
_entry.id   859e938d9decf9827552e5efd10fb869
#
_cell.length_a   1.000
_cell.length_b   1.000
_cell.length_c   1.000
_cell.angle_alpha   90.00
_cell.angle_beta   90.00
_cell.angle_gamma   90.00
#
_symmetry.space_group_name_H-M   'P 1'
#
loop_
_entity.id
_entity.type
_entity.pdbx_description
1 polymer ?
#
loop_
_entity_poly.entity_id
_entity_poly.type
_entity_poly.pdbx_seq_one_letter_code
_entity_poly.pdbx_strand_id
1 'polypeptide(L)' 'MKFRAMIKKSGNWWIGWLIDLPGVNAQEKTREKLLESLKIGAEDLLNTTVPFEAEAQMTTIDIPTPEWTSETRG' A
#
# COMPACT_ATOMS: atom_id res chain seq x y z
N MET A 1 2.34 8.65 -6.96
CA MET A 1 3.13 7.43 -6.77
C MET A 1 2.23 6.22 -6.78
N LYS A 2 2.66 5.13 -7.36
CA LYS A 2 1.87 3.93 -7.41
C LYS A 2 2.46 2.89 -6.50
N PHE A 3 1.59 2.13 -5.83
CA PHE A 3 2.02 1.03 -5.01
C PHE A 3 1.53 -0.27 -5.64
N ARG A 4 2.35 -1.27 -5.59
CA ARG A 4 1.97 -2.59 -6.07
C ARG A 4 1.23 -3.32 -4.97
N ALA A 5 0.25 -4.09 -5.36
CA ALA A 5 -0.56 -4.85 -4.42
C ALA A 5 -0.69 -6.28 -4.90
N MET A 6 -0.77 -7.18 -3.95
CA MET A 6 -1.14 -8.56 -4.24
C MET A 6 -2.54 -8.74 -3.75
N ILE A 7 -3.41 -9.27 -4.61
CA ILE A 7 -4.78 -9.54 -4.19
C ILE A 7 -5.13 -10.95 -4.62
N LYS A 8 -5.98 -11.59 -3.88
CA LYS A 8 -6.41 -12.93 -4.23
C LYS A 8 -7.78 -13.18 -3.68
N LYS A 9 -8.50 -14.09 -4.34
CA LYS A 9 -9.80 -14.48 -3.85
C LYS A 9 -9.65 -15.73 -3.00
N SER A 10 -10.26 -15.71 -1.84
CA SER A 10 -10.18 -16.84 -0.92
C SER A 10 -11.59 -17.11 -0.43
N GLY A 11 -12.23 -18.13 -0.96
CA GLY A 11 -13.61 -18.41 -0.63
C GLY A 11 -14.50 -17.26 -1.05
N ASN A 12 -15.23 -16.69 -0.11
CA ASN A 12 -16.12 -15.57 -0.40
C ASN A 12 -15.46 -14.23 -0.13
N TRP A 13 -14.17 -14.22 0.10
CA TRP A 13 -13.47 -13.00 0.46
C TRP A 13 -12.40 -12.66 -0.55
N TRP A 14 -12.15 -11.38 -0.70
CA TRP A 14 -10.99 -10.90 -1.42
C TRP A 14 -10.03 -10.38 -0.38
N ILE A 15 -8.80 -10.84 -0.42
CA ILE A 15 -7.79 -10.41 0.53
C ILE A 15 -6.61 -9.84 -0.24
N GLY A 16 -5.92 -8.93 0.38
CA GLY A 16 -4.79 -8.31 -0.29
C GLY A 16 -3.91 -7.52 0.64
N TRP A 17 -2.76 -7.16 0.11
CA TRP A 17 -1.81 -6.35 0.86
C TRP A 17 -0.97 -5.56 -0.12
N LEU A 18 -0.36 -4.50 0.37
CA LEU A 18 0.52 -3.70 -0.47
C LEU A 18 1.94 -4.23 -0.36
N ILE A 19 2.57 -4.44 -1.49
CA ILE A 19 3.94 -4.91 -1.51
C ILE A 19 4.89 -3.81 -1.13
N ASP A 20 4.62 -2.60 -1.64
CA ASP A 20 5.54 -1.49 -1.46
C ASP A 20 5.31 -0.68 -0.19
N LEU A 21 4.34 -1.06 0.61
CA LEU A 21 4.07 -0.34 1.84
C LEU A 21 3.65 -1.38 2.88
N PRO A 22 4.60 -1.97 3.58
CA PRO A 22 4.30 -3.04 4.52
C PRO A 22 3.35 -2.58 5.62
N GLY A 23 2.52 -3.48 6.05
CA GLY A 23 1.56 -3.16 7.10
C GLY A 23 0.18 -2.82 6.60
N VAL A 24 0.01 -2.65 5.32
CA VAL A 24 -1.31 -2.35 4.77
C VAL A 24 -1.88 -3.61 4.18
N ASN A 25 -2.95 -4.11 4.76
CA ASN A 25 -3.63 -5.28 4.23
C ASN A 25 -5.12 -5.14 4.51
N ALA A 26 -5.93 -5.88 3.81
CA ALA A 26 -7.37 -5.77 3.95
C ALA A 26 -8.07 -7.02 3.46
N GLN A 27 -9.33 -7.16 3.83
CA GLN A 27 -10.16 -8.28 3.44
C GLN A 27 -11.55 -7.71 3.20
N GLU A 28 -12.09 -7.93 2.03
CA GLU A 28 -13.40 -7.38 1.68
C GLU A 28 -14.18 -8.38 0.84
N LYS A 29 -15.45 -8.12 0.66
CA LYS A 29 -16.30 -9.03 -0.09
C LYS A 29 -16.17 -8.86 -1.59
N THR A 30 -15.70 -7.74 -2.08
CA THR A 30 -15.54 -7.53 -3.50
C THR A 30 -14.15 -6.99 -3.79
N ARG A 31 -13.71 -7.18 -5.01
CA ARG A 31 -12.40 -6.70 -5.44
C ARG A 31 -12.33 -5.18 -5.35
N GLU A 32 -13.40 -4.52 -5.76
CA GLU A 32 -13.42 -3.06 -5.74
C GLU A 32 -13.31 -2.52 -4.32
N LYS A 33 -14.00 -3.16 -3.38
CA LYS A 33 -13.92 -2.72 -2.00
C LYS A 33 -12.55 -3.02 -1.42
N LEU A 34 -11.92 -4.10 -1.84
CA LEU A 34 -10.59 -4.42 -1.39
C LEU A 34 -9.61 -3.33 -1.81
N LEU A 35 -9.66 -2.93 -3.07
CA LEU A 35 -8.75 -1.90 -3.56
C LEU A 35 -8.97 -0.58 -2.84
N GLU A 36 -10.24 -0.27 -2.56
CA GLU A 36 -10.55 0.95 -1.83
C GLU A 36 -10.00 0.88 -0.41
N SER A 37 -10.16 -0.26 0.26
CA SER A 37 -9.65 -0.41 1.62
C SER A 37 -8.14 -0.32 1.67
N LEU A 38 -7.46 -0.89 0.68
CA LEU A 38 -6.01 -0.80 0.64
C LEU A 38 -5.56 0.65 0.44
N LYS A 39 -6.30 1.38 -0.38
CA LYS A 39 -5.97 2.78 -0.60
C LYS A 39 -6.15 3.59 0.68
N ILE A 40 -7.25 3.37 1.39
CA ILE A 40 -7.51 4.09 2.63
C ILE A 40 -6.43 3.74 3.66
N GLY A 41 -6.07 2.45 3.76
CA GLY A 41 -5.04 2.04 4.70
C GLY A 41 -3.70 2.67 4.39
N ALA A 42 -3.38 2.79 3.10
CA ALA A 42 -2.13 3.41 2.70
C ALA A 42 -2.13 4.90 3.07
N GLU A 43 -3.26 5.57 2.82
CA GLU A 43 -3.34 6.98 3.14
C GLU A 43 -3.22 7.21 4.64
N ASP A 44 -3.84 6.35 5.44
CA ASP A 44 -3.74 6.46 6.88
C ASP A 44 -2.30 6.27 7.34
N LEU A 45 -1.62 5.27 6.81
CA LEU A 45 -0.26 5.00 7.21
C LEU A 45 0.67 6.14 6.82
N LEU A 46 0.50 6.66 5.62
CA LEU A 46 1.37 7.74 5.15
C LEU A 46 1.12 9.04 5.90
N ASN A 47 -0.06 9.19 6.50
CA ASN A 47 -0.38 10.38 7.26
C ASN A 47 -0.17 10.20 8.75
N THR A 48 0.41 9.07 9.16
CA THR A 48 0.64 8.83 10.56
C THR A 48 1.71 9.78 11.10
N THR A 49 1.47 10.32 12.28
CA THR A 49 2.44 11.18 12.92
C THR A 49 3.65 10.37 13.33
N VAL A 50 4.82 10.83 12.97
CA VAL A 50 6.04 10.14 13.36
C VAL A 50 6.60 10.78 14.61
N PRO A 51 7.31 10.02 15.44
CA PRO A 51 7.85 10.57 16.66
C PRO A 51 8.90 11.62 16.37
N PHE A 52 8.89 12.66 17.17
CA PHE A 52 9.90 13.67 17.04
C PHE A 52 11.16 13.20 17.74
N GLU A 53 12.28 13.42 17.12
CA GLU A 53 13.53 13.05 17.72
C GLU A 53 14.42 14.25 17.73
N ALA A 54 14.95 14.62 18.88
CA ALA A 54 15.80 15.80 18.99
C ALA A 54 17.03 15.64 18.12
N GLU A 55 17.45 16.68 17.50
CA GLU A 55 18.62 16.69 16.65
C GLU A 55 18.38 15.91 15.34
N ALA A 56 17.20 15.42 15.11
CA ALA A 56 16.85 14.81 13.84
C ALA A 56 16.03 15.79 13.05
N GLN A 57 16.02 15.60 11.75
CA GLN A 57 15.35 16.54 10.89
C GLN A 57 14.48 15.77 9.92
N MET A 58 13.23 16.11 9.85
CA MET A 58 12.34 15.48 8.90
C MET A 58 12.57 16.09 7.54
N THR A 59 12.74 15.26 6.56
CA THR A 59 12.87 15.76 5.21
C THR A 59 12.19 14.78 4.27
N THR A 60 12.06 15.15 3.03
CA THR A 60 11.48 14.27 2.04
C THR A 60 12.46 14.08 0.91
N ILE A 61 12.36 12.94 0.26
CA ILE A 61 13.17 12.68 -0.91
C ILE A 61 12.23 12.25 -2.01
N ASP A 62 12.60 12.55 -3.22
CA ASP A 62 11.81 12.15 -4.36
C ASP A 62 12.34 10.85 -4.90
N ILE A 63 11.45 9.89 -5.07
CA ILE A 63 11.82 8.61 -5.63
C ILE A 63 11.20 8.52 -7.01
N PRO A 64 11.98 8.27 -8.03
CA PRO A 64 11.40 8.14 -9.36
C PRO A 64 10.42 6.98 -9.39
N THR A 65 9.36 7.14 -10.11
CA THR A 65 8.39 6.07 -10.26
C THR A 65 9.05 4.91 -10.96
N PRO A 66 9.08 3.73 -10.34
CA PRO A 66 9.73 2.61 -11.02
C PRO A 66 8.91 2.16 -12.20
N GLU A 67 9.60 1.50 -13.14
CA GLU A 67 8.92 0.94 -14.23
C GLU A 67 8.56 -0.42 -13.82
N TRP A 68 7.45 -0.65 -13.24
CA TRP A 68 6.99 -1.96 -12.87
C TRP A 68 6.45 -2.58 -14.11
N THR A 69 7.27 -3.33 -14.78
CA THR A 69 6.88 -3.80 -16.02
C THR A 69 5.94 -4.79 -15.85
N SER A 70 5.35 -4.96 -16.87
CA SER A 70 4.40 -5.81 -16.84
C SER A 70 4.72 -7.11 -16.88
N GLU A 71 5.76 -7.42 -16.90
CA GLU A 71 6.04 -8.69 -16.99
C GLU A 71 5.56 -9.29 -15.93
N THR A 72 4.86 -8.86 -15.40
CA THR A 72 4.28 -9.48 -14.56
C THR A 72 3.87 -10.59 -14.88
N ARG A 73 3.99 -11.29 -14.78
CA ARG A 73 3.68 -12.33 -15.07
C ARG A 73 2.74 -12.70 -14.56
N GLY A 74 2.36 -12.77 -14.49
CA GLY A 74 1.29 -13.17 -14.54
C GLY A 74 0.60 -13.41 -13.83
#